data_0958b02977a5e26b33650829650c8e69
#
_entry.id   0958b02977a5e26b33650829650c8e69
#
_cell.length_a   1.000
_cell.length_b   1.000
_cell.length_c   1.000
_cell.angle_alpha   90.00
_cell.angle_beta   90.00
_cell.angle_gamma   90.00
#
_symmetry.space_group_name_H-M   'P 1'
#
loop_
_entity.id
_entity.type
_entity.pdbx_description
1 polymer ?
#
loop_
_entity_poly.entity_id
_entity_poly.type
_entity_poly.pdbx_seq_one_letter_code
_entity_poly.pdbx_strand_id
1 'polypeptide(L)'
;LHYIMGSKLNLILCTLLVMVILKKTKMKSAMPVMNAVVFVISILIGIILDIMLDYPYLDKKGKIAIGIAMVGILAINVFVYVATYQLNKSQKLLMENQLLRMSQEEHKEGMERMMRLQEKNRMLRHDLRH
;
A
#
# COMPACT_ATOMS: atom_id res chain seq x y z
N LEU A 1 22.33 27.13 19.10
CA LEU A 1 20.94 27.53 18.90
C LEU A 1 20.41 27.12 17.52
N HIS A 2 21.17 27.33 16.43
CA HIS A 2 20.81 26.96 15.05
C HIS A 2 20.62 25.45 14.86
N TYR A 3 21.36 24.62 15.56
CA TYR A 3 21.28 23.15 15.45
C TYR A 3 20.02 22.61 16.07
N ILE A 4 19.56 23.15 17.19
CA ILE A 4 18.34 22.73 17.89
C ILE A 4 17.09 23.13 17.09
N MET A 5 17.12 24.29 16.41
CA MET A 5 16.01 24.71 15.53
C MET A 5 15.89 23.83 14.29
N GLY A 6 17.02 23.39 13.69
CA GLY A 6 17.01 22.52 12.52
C GLY A 6 16.40 21.13 12.79
N SER A 7 16.74 20.54 13.96
CA SER A 7 16.23 19.22 14.34
C SER A 7 14.71 19.24 14.62
N LYS A 8 14.25 20.27 15.35
CA LYS A 8 12.82 20.47 15.62
C LYS A 8 12.04 20.78 14.35
N LEU A 9 12.59 21.54 13.43
CA LEU A 9 11.96 21.83 12.14
C LEU A 9 11.80 20.56 11.29
N ASN A 10 12.82 19.70 11.29
CA ASN A 10 12.80 18.43 10.56
C ASN A 10 11.74 17.47 11.14
N LEU A 11 11.60 17.47 12.46
CA LEU A 11 10.61 16.65 13.17
C LEU A 11 9.19 17.11 12.86
N ILE A 12 8.96 18.43 12.84
CA ILE A 12 7.67 19.03 12.47
C ILE A 12 7.36 18.73 11.00
N LEU A 13 8.35 18.82 10.11
CA LEU A 13 8.19 18.53 8.70
C LEU A 13 7.80 17.04 8.47
N CYS A 14 8.49 16.13 9.16
CA CYS A 14 8.17 14.69 9.10
C CYS A 14 6.76 14.38 9.63
N THR A 15 6.35 14.98 10.76
CA THR A 15 5.00 14.76 11.30
C THR A 15 3.91 15.35 10.40
N LEU A 16 4.15 16.50 9.77
CA LEU A 16 3.25 17.09 8.78
C LEU A 16 3.11 16.20 7.53
N LEU A 17 4.22 15.66 7.05
CA LEU A 17 4.26 14.77 5.88
C LEU A 17 3.50 13.48 6.15
N VAL A 18 3.65 12.90 7.35
CA VAL A 18 2.88 11.73 7.81
C VAL A 18 1.38 12.05 7.90
N MET A 19 1.01 13.20 8.47
CA MET A 19 -0.40 13.61 8.54
C MET A 19 -1.02 13.78 7.16
N VAL A 20 -0.30 14.36 6.21
CA VAL A 20 -0.76 14.53 4.82
C VAL A 20 -0.94 13.19 4.13
N ILE A 21 -0.01 12.25 4.32
CA ILE A 21 -0.09 10.90 3.75
C ILE A 21 -1.26 10.13 4.36
N LEU A 22 -1.46 10.17 5.67
CA LEU A 22 -2.58 9.52 6.36
C LEU A 22 -3.94 10.11 5.95
N LYS A 23 -4.01 11.42 5.72
CA LYS A 23 -5.24 12.09 5.30
C LYS A 23 -5.61 11.82 3.83
N LYS A 24 -4.61 11.56 2.97
CA LYS A 24 -4.81 11.25 1.56
C LYS A 24 -5.19 9.80 1.31
N THR A 25 -4.90 8.91 2.24
CA THR A 25 -5.24 7.49 2.18
C THR A 25 -6.56 7.23 2.90
N LYS A 26 -7.67 7.54 2.26
CA LYS A 26 -8.99 6.96 2.59
C LYS A 26 -8.98 5.48 2.17
N MET A 27 -8.31 4.61 2.92
CA MET A 27 -8.15 3.22 2.49
C MET A 27 -8.88 2.26 3.40
N LYS A 28 -9.72 1.42 2.77
CA LYS A 28 -10.49 0.33 3.39
C LYS A 28 -9.69 -0.96 3.60
N SER A 29 -8.36 -0.96 3.39
CA SER A 29 -7.54 -2.17 3.51
C SER A 29 -6.58 -2.11 4.70
N ALA A 30 -6.19 -3.28 5.24
CA ALA A 30 -5.27 -3.40 6.37
C ALA A 30 -3.82 -2.92 6.07
N MET A 31 -3.44 -2.84 4.81
CA MET A 31 -2.09 -2.43 4.38
C MET A 31 -1.70 -0.99 4.74
N PRO A 32 -2.56 0.03 4.63
CA PRO A 32 -2.19 1.39 5.04
C PRO A 32 -2.01 1.52 6.54
N VAL A 33 -2.71 0.72 7.33
CA VAL A 33 -2.55 0.68 8.79
C VAL A 33 -1.15 0.16 9.13
N MET A 34 -0.68 -0.87 8.45
CA MET A 34 0.66 -1.42 8.64
C MET A 34 1.76 -0.41 8.27
N ASN A 35 1.60 0.32 7.18
CA ASN A 35 2.52 1.40 6.81
C ASN A 35 2.51 2.55 7.82
N ALA A 36 1.34 2.93 8.33
CA ALA A 36 1.22 3.95 9.35
C ALA A 36 1.94 3.53 10.65
N VAL A 37 1.84 2.28 11.07
CA VAL A 37 2.53 1.74 12.24
C VAL A 37 4.05 1.80 12.06
N VAL A 38 4.57 1.36 10.90
CA VAL A 38 6.01 1.44 10.59
C VAL A 38 6.49 2.89 10.62
N PHE A 39 5.72 3.81 10.09
CA PHE A 39 6.04 5.25 10.09
C PHE A 39 6.08 5.82 11.51
N VAL A 40 5.12 5.49 12.35
CA VAL A 40 5.06 5.95 13.76
C VAL A 40 6.27 5.41 14.53
N ILE A 41 6.62 4.15 14.37
CA ILE A 41 7.80 3.54 15.00
C ILE A 41 9.08 4.26 14.54
N SER A 42 9.20 4.55 13.25
CA SER A 42 10.36 5.26 12.69
C SER A 42 10.50 6.66 13.26
N ILE A 43 9.41 7.37 13.48
CA ILE A 43 9.41 8.71 14.12
C ILE A 43 9.88 8.60 15.57
N LEU A 44 9.37 7.63 16.33
CA LEU A 44 9.79 7.42 17.73
C LEU A 44 11.28 7.13 17.83
N ILE A 45 11.80 6.25 16.97
CA ILE A 45 13.24 5.96 16.93
C ILE A 45 14.04 7.22 16.54
N GLY A 46 13.56 7.98 15.56
CA GLY A 46 14.19 9.24 15.15
C GLY A 46 14.29 10.25 16.30
N ILE A 47 13.25 10.39 17.12
CA ILE A 47 13.24 11.26 18.30
C ILE A 47 14.27 10.79 19.33
N ILE A 48 14.35 9.48 19.59
CA ILE A 48 15.33 8.91 20.53
C ILE A 48 16.76 9.18 20.05
N LEU A 49 17.03 8.99 18.75
CA LEU A 49 18.33 9.25 18.16
C LEU A 49 18.71 10.74 18.22
N ASP A 50 17.75 11.63 18.02
CA ASP A 50 17.95 13.07 18.10
C ASP A 50 18.32 13.49 19.52
N ILE A 51 17.64 12.96 20.54
CA ILE A 51 17.98 13.19 21.95
C ILE A 51 19.38 12.66 22.27
N MET A 52 19.76 11.50 21.72
CA MET A 52 21.10 10.95 21.91
C MET A 52 22.19 11.80 21.27
N LEU A 53 21.89 12.49 20.18
CA LEU A 53 22.84 13.36 19.48
C LEU A 53 23.22 14.57 20.33
N ASP A 54 22.30 15.08 21.13
CA ASP A 54 22.50 16.25 22.03
C ASP A 54 23.26 15.88 23.32
N TYR A 55 23.60 14.60 23.51
CA TYR A 55 24.31 14.17 24.71
C TYR A 55 25.78 14.70 24.71
N PRO A 56 26.19 15.45 25.74
CA PRO A 56 27.49 16.15 25.74
C PRO A 56 28.71 15.22 25.79
N TYR A 57 28.53 13.97 26.19
CA TYR A 57 29.61 12.98 26.32
C TYR A 57 29.76 12.09 25.07
N LEU A 58 28.98 12.34 24.01
CA LEU A 58 29.04 11.49 22.82
C LEU A 58 30.27 11.84 21.96
N ASP A 59 31.13 10.84 21.76
CA ASP A 59 32.33 10.96 20.93
C ASP A 59 31.94 11.21 19.45
N LYS A 60 32.86 11.79 18.69
CA LYS A 60 32.68 12.09 17.26
C LYS A 60 32.28 10.89 16.45
N LYS A 61 32.78 9.70 16.78
CA LYS A 61 32.40 8.43 16.16
C LYS A 61 30.95 8.05 16.45
N GLY A 62 30.46 8.29 17.66
CA GLY A 62 29.08 8.03 18.05
C GLY A 62 28.09 8.92 17.29
N LYS A 63 28.42 10.20 17.08
CA LYS A 63 27.60 11.12 16.27
C LYS A 63 27.48 10.69 14.82
N ILE A 64 28.58 10.20 14.24
CA ILE A 64 28.57 9.65 12.87
C ILE A 64 27.70 8.38 12.79
N ALA A 65 27.80 7.50 13.77
CA ALA A 65 26.99 6.29 13.82
C ALA A 65 25.49 6.59 13.89
N ILE A 66 25.09 7.57 14.70
CA ILE A 66 23.69 8.03 14.78
C ILE A 66 23.24 8.62 13.43
N GLY A 67 24.07 9.41 12.78
CA GLY A 67 23.76 9.93 11.44
C GLY A 67 23.51 8.83 10.42
N ILE A 68 24.35 7.80 10.41
CA ILE A 68 24.16 6.62 9.54
C ILE A 68 22.86 5.88 9.87
N ALA A 69 22.55 5.71 11.15
CA ALA A 69 21.30 5.08 11.59
C ALA A 69 20.06 5.86 11.12
N MET A 70 20.08 7.20 11.19
CA MET A 70 18.98 8.03 10.68
C MET A 70 18.78 7.86 9.18
N VAL A 71 19.84 7.84 8.39
CA VAL A 71 19.76 7.58 6.93
C VAL A 71 19.22 6.19 6.66
N GLY A 72 19.63 5.19 7.45
CA GLY A 72 19.12 3.82 7.35
C GLY A 72 17.61 3.73 7.58
N ILE A 73 17.09 4.42 8.57
CA ILE A 73 15.65 4.47 8.86
C ILE A 73 14.87 5.09 7.70
N LEU A 74 15.38 6.18 7.12
CA LEU A 74 14.75 6.79 5.94
C LEU A 74 14.73 5.82 4.75
N ALA A 75 15.84 5.14 4.50
CA ALA A 75 15.91 4.14 3.42
C ALA A 75 14.90 2.99 3.61
N ILE A 76 14.74 2.49 4.84
CA ILE A 76 13.76 1.44 5.17
C ILE A 76 12.33 1.93 4.91
N ASN A 77 12.00 3.17 5.31
CA ASN A 77 10.67 3.73 5.08
C ASN A 77 10.35 3.85 3.59
N VAL A 78 11.30 4.31 2.77
CA VAL A 78 11.13 4.38 1.32
C VAL A 78 10.94 2.98 0.73
N PHE A 79 11.73 2.01 1.18
CA PHE A 79 11.62 0.62 0.73
C PHE A 79 10.25 0.01 1.06
N VAL A 80 9.77 0.17 2.29
CA VAL A 80 8.45 -0.30 2.72
C VAL A 80 7.35 0.35 1.89
N TYR A 81 7.44 1.65 1.62
CA TYR A 81 6.48 2.35 0.80
C TYR A 81 6.42 1.79 -0.64
N VAL A 82 7.57 1.60 -1.28
CA VAL A 82 7.66 1.05 -2.64
C VAL A 82 7.14 -0.39 -2.68
N ALA A 83 7.53 -1.22 -1.71
CA ALA A 83 7.06 -2.61 -1.62
C ALA A 83 5.54 -2.68 -1.47
N THR A 84 4.95 -1.86 -0.61
CA THR A 84 3.50 -1.80 -0.41
C THR A 84 2.78 -1.31 -1.67
N TYR A 85 3.33 -0.32 -2.36
CA TYR A 85 2.78 0.15 -3.62
C TYR A 85 2.74 -0.94 -4.69
N GLN A 86 3.83 -1.70 -4.84
CA GLN A 86 3.89 -2.83 -5.79
C GLN A 86 2.91 -3.94 -5.42
N LEU A 87 2.79 -4.27 -4.13
CA LEU A 87 1.84 -5.28 -3.66
C LEU A 87 0.39 -4.87 -3.96
N ASN A 88 0.03 -3.63 -3.69
CA ASN A 88 -1.31 -3.11 -3.98
C ASN A 88 -1.63 -3.17 -5.47
N LYS A 89 -0.67 -2.82 -6.32
CA LYS A 89 -0.80 -2.89 -7.78
C LYS A 89 -1.01 -4.34 -8.25
N SER A 90 -0.23 -5.27 -7.71
CA SER A 90 -0.35 -6.71 -8.03
C SER A 90 -1.71 -7.27 -7.62
N GLN A 91 -2.19 -6.96 -6.41
CA GLN A 91 -3.51 -7.40 -5.93
C GLN A 91 -4.65 -6.85 -6.79
N LYS A 92 -4.54 -5.58 -7.21
CA LYS A 92 -5.53 -4.97 -8.10
C LYS A 92 -5.60 -5.69 -9.45
N LEU A 93 -4.46 -5.99 -10.05
CA LEU A 93 -4.40 -6.74 -11.32
C LEU A 93 -4.96 -8.16 -11.17
N LEU A 94 -4.70 -8.83 -10.05
CA LEU A 94 -5.24 -10.16 -9.77
C LEU A 94 -6.77 -10.12 -9.66
N MET A 95 -7.32 -9.12 -8.97
CA MET A 95 -8.75 -8.92 -8.83
C MET A 95 -9.43 -8.62 -10.17
N GLU A 96 -8.83 -7.77 -11.01
CA GLU A 96 -9.32 -7.49 -12.36
C GLU A 96 -9.34 -8.75 -13.23
N ASN A 97 -8.30 -9.58 -13.17
CA ASN A 97 -8.24 -10.86 -13.87
C ASN A 97 -9.33 -11.84 -13.39
N GLN A 98 -9.59 -11.89 -12.10
CA GLN A 98 -10.68 -12.73 -11.55
C GLN A 98 -12.04 -12.25 -12.04
N LEU A 99 -12.30 -10.96 -12.04
CA LEU A 99 -13.55 -10.36 -12.55
C LEU A 99 -13.74 -10.65 -14.05
N LEU A 100 -12.68 -10.54 -14.85
CA LEU A 100 -12.73 -10.89 -16.27
C LEU A 100 -13.07 -12.37 -16.50
N ARG A 101 -12.47 -13.28 -15.73
CA ARG A 101 -12.78 -14.71 -15.81
C ARG A 101 -14.24 -15.00 -15.44
N MET A 102 -14.73 -14.41 -14.36
CA MET A 102 -16.14 -14.57 -13.95
C MET A 102 -17.08 -14.05 -15.04
N SER A 103 -16.80 -12.90 -15.63
CA SER A 103 -17.60 -12.35 -16.74
C SER A 103 -17.57 -13.25 -17.98
N GLN A 104 -16.46 -13.88 -18.30
CA GLN A 104 -16.35 -14.85 -19.41
C GLN A 104 -17.14 -16.12 -19.13
N GLU A 105 -17.13 -16.63 -17.90
CA GLU A 105 -17.92 -17.80 -17.49
C GLU A 105 -19.42 -17.50 -17.57
N GLU A 106 -19.88 -16.36 -17.09
CA GLU A 106 -21.27 -15.91 -17.20
C GLU A 106 -21.72 -15.81 -18.67
N HIS A 107 -20.87 -15.25 -19.53
CA HIS A 107 -21.13 -15.14 -20.96
C HIS A 107 -21.26 -16.52 -21.62
N LYS A 108 -20.38 -17.46 -21.26
CA LYS A 108 -20.39 -18.83 -21.76
C LYS A 108 -21.67 -19.56 -21.34
N GLU A 109 -22.06 -19.47 -20.08
CA GLU A 109 -23.32 -20.05 -19.59
C GLU A 109 -24.55 -19.43 -20.27
N GLY A 110 -24.54 -18.11 -20.49
CA GLY A 110 -25.59 -17.40 -21.22
C GLY A 110 -25.74 -17.92 -22.64
N MET A 111 -24.63 -18.10 -23.37
CA MET A 111 -24.65 -18.68 -24.72
C MET A 111 -25.14 -20.11 -24.74
N GLU A 112 -24.71 -20.94 -23.78
CA GLU A 112 -25.21 -22.34 -23.70
C GLU A 112 -26.74 -22.40 -23.42
N ARG A 113 -27.24 -21.53 -22.56
CA ARG A 113 -28.70 -21.41 -22.34
C ARG A 113 -29.45 -21.00 -23.60
N MET A 114 -28.91 -20.02 -24.35
CA MET A 114 -29.51 -19.61 -25.63
C MET A 114 -29.52 -20.74 -26.65
N MET A 115 -28.42 -21.49 -26.78
CA MET A 115 -28.37 -22.66 -27.70
C MET A 115 -29.39 -23.72 -27.33
N ARG A 116 -29.56 -24.05 -26.05
CA ARG A 116 -30.57 -25.00 -25.57
C ARG A 116 -31.99 -24.52 -25.86
N LEU A 117 -32.26 -23.23 -25.74
CA LEU A 117 -33.58 -22.65 -26.07
C LEU A 117 -33.83 -22.68 -27.57
N GLN A 118 -32.85 -22.43 -28.41
CA GLN A 118 -32.95 -22.53 -29.87
C GLN A 118 -33.24 -23.98 -30.33
N GLU A 119 -32.57 -24.96 -29.70
CA GLU A 119 -32.78 -26.36 -29.99
C GLU A 119 -34.18 -26.80 -29.58
N LYS A 120 -34.66 -26.40 -28.42
CA LYS A 120 -36.03 -26.63 -27.95
C LYS A 120 -37.07 -26.01 -28.90
N ASN A 121 -36.84 -24.80 -29.36
CA ASN A 121 -37.71 -24.13 -30.33
C ASN A 121 -37.72 -24.83 -31.71
N ARG A 122 -36.57 -25.40 -32.10
CA ARG A 122 -36.45 -26.19 -33.33
C ARG A 122 -37.23 -27.50 -33.25
N MET A 123 -37.12 -28.20 -32.13
CA MET A 123 -37.91 -29.44 -31.89
C MET A 123 -39.41 -29.16 -31.87
N LEU A 124 -39.87 -28.14 -31.17
CA LEU A 124 -41.27 -27.73 -31.15
C LEU A 124 -41.80 -27.38 -32.54
N ARG A 125 -41.03 -26.72 -33.40
CA ARG A 125 -41.43 -26.44 -34.78
C ARG A 125 -41.48 -27.68 -35.65
N HIS A 126 -40.67 -28.68 -35.39
CA HIS A 126 -40.68 -29.93 -36.08
C HIS A 126 -41.93 -30.75 -35.69
N ASP A 127 -42.27 -30.78 -34.41
CA ASP A 127 -43.46 -31.54 -33.93
C ASP A 127 -44.78 -30.89 -34.36
N LEU A 128 -44.83 -29.56 -34.53
CA LEU A 128 -46.00 -28.86 -35.04
C LEU A 128 -46.23 -29.03 -36.55
N ARG A 129 -45.26 -29.55 -37.31
CA ARG A 129 -45.37 -29.81 -38.74
C ARG A 129 -45.86 -31.24 -39.06
N HIS A 130 -45.91 -32.08 -38.08
CA HIS A 130 -46.44 -33.42 -38.16
C HIS A 130 -47.80 -33.54 -37.46
#